data_5979043d7f7f52d50770067531514b0a
#
_entry.id   5979043d7f7f52d50770067531514b0a
#
_cell.length_a   1.000
_cell.length_b   1.000
_cell.length_c   1.000
_cell.angle_alpha   90.00
_cell.angle_beta   90.00
_cell.angle_gamma   90.00
#
_symmetry.space_group_name_H-M   'P 1'
#
loop_
_entity.id
_entity.type
_entity.pdbx_description
1 polymer ?
#
loop_
_entity_poly.entity_id
_entity_poly.type
_entity_poly.pdbx_seq_one_letter_code
_entity_poly.pdbx_strand_id
1 'polypeptide(L)'
;CEIAYDLILKGKKPTVIEMKNDLIAVKGVCLANSSFLREMLKYKKAPVYLNTKVKEILKDGVIVETSDGKTQKISADSVILSVGYHSMPLFPESKNVHLVGDADHVGNLRTVIWRAWDVAMKL
;
A
#
# COMPACT_ATOMS: atom_id res chain seq x y z
N CYS A 1 -4.61 0.33 4.86
CA CYS A 1 -5.67 -0.11 5.78
C CYS A 1 -5.18 -0.19 7.23
N GLU A 2 -4.01 -0.79 7.51
CA GLU A 2 -3.44 -0.88 8.88
C GLU A 2 -3.25 0.51 9.51
N ILE A 3 -2.63 1.43 8.79
CA ILE A 3 -2.45 2.82 9.23
C ILE A 3 -3.80 3.51 9.49
N ALA A 4 -4.77 3.32 8.62
CA ALA A 4 -6.10 3.88 8.80
C ALA A 4 -6.76 3.33 10.07
N TYR A 5 -6.66 2.03 10.30
CA TYR A 5 -7.18 1.40 11.52
C TYR A 5 -6.48 1.93 12.79
N ASP A 6 -5.16 2.03 12.79
CA ASP A 6 -4.39 2.60 13.91
C ASP A 6 -4.80 4.07 14.20
N LEU A 7 -4.97 4.88 13.15
CA LEU A 7 -5.44 6.26 13.30
C LEU A 7 -6.84 6.33 13.91
N ILE A 8 -7.75 5.42 13.55
CA ILE A 8 -9.09 5.34 14.16
C ILE A 8 -8.98 5.03 15.65
N LEU A 9 -8.12 4.08 16.04
CA LEU A 9 -7.91 3.75 17.46
C LEU A 9 -7.36 4.94 18.25
N LYS A 10 -6.61 5.82 17.59
CA LYS A 10 -6.10 7.09 18.15
C LYS A 10 -7.10 8.26 18.07
N GLY A 11 -8.37 7.99 17.75
CA GLY A 11 -9.43 9.00 17.69
C GLY A 11 -9.35 9.94 16.47
N LYS A 12 -8.54 9.59 15.45
CA LYS A 12 -8.48 10.34 14.20
C LYS A 12 -9.57 9.87 13.22
N LYS A 13 -9.78 10.63 12.16
CA LYS A 13 -10.81 10.37 11.13
C LYS A 13 -10.16 10.16 9.78
N PRO A 14 -9.52 9.00 9.52
CA PRO A 14 -8.90 8.75 8.23
C PRO A 14 -9.96 8.49 7.16
N THR A 15 -9.62 8.89 5.94
CA THR A 15 -10.32 8.50 4.72
C THR A 15 -9.39 7.64 3.89
N VAL A 16 -9.87 6.51 3.38
CA VAL A 16 -9.09 5.62 2.50
C VAL A 16 -9.50 5.85 1.06
N ILE A 17 -8.52 6.08 0.19
CA ILE A 17 -8.73 6.21 -1.25
C ILE A 17 -7.95 5.07 -1.92
N GLU A 18 -8.65 4.24 -2.69
CA GLU A 18 -8.09 3.07 -3.36
C GLU A 18 -8.52 3.08 -4.84
N MET A 19 -7.52 2.99 -5.72
CA MET A 19 -7.77 2.96 -7.16
C MET A 19 -8.37 1.63 -7.65
N LYS A 20 -8.23 0.57 -6.88
CA LYS A 20 -8.80 -0.74 -7.18
C LYS A 20 -10.24 -0.85 -6.67
N ASN A 21 -10.90 -1.91 -7.08
CA ASN A 21 -12.30 -2.20 -6.72
C ASN A 21 -12.46 -2.83 -5.33
N ASP A 22 -11.37 -3.10 -4.62
CA ASP A 22 -11.40 -3.66 -3.27
C ASP A 22 -10.17 -3.24 -2.47
N LEU A 23 -10.32 -3.18 -1.16
CA LEU A 23 -9.22 -2.93 -0.22
C LEU A 23 -8.29 -4.15 -0.14
N ILE A 24 -7.00 -3.89 0.00
CA ILE A 24 -5.99 -4.94 0.15
C ILE A 24 -6.05 -5.96 -1.00
N ALA A 25 -6.25 -5.48 -2.23
CA ALA A 25 -6.32 -6.29 -3.44
C ALA A 25 -4.92 -6.76 -3.89
N VAL A 26 -4.15 -7.34 -2.96
CA VAL A 26 -2.81 -7.91 -3.19
C VAL A 26 -2.80 -9.39 -2.89
N LYS A 27 -2.02 -10.15 -3.68
CA LYS A 27 -1.87 -11.60 -3.48
C LYS A 27 -0.89 -11.89 -2.34
N GLY A 28 -1.10 -13.02 -1.66
CA GLY A 28 -0.17 -13.51 -0.63
C GLY A 28 -0.33 -12.88 0.76
N VAL A 29 -1.37 -12.09 0.97
CA VAL A 29 -1.74 -11.57 2.28
C VAL A 29 -2.58 -12.61 3.03
N CYS A 30 -2.36 -12.74 4.34
CA CYS A 30 -3.18 -13.59 5.20
C CYS A 30 -4.65 -13.16 5.14
N LEU A 31 -5.53 -14.09 4.81
CA LEU A 31 -6.96 -13.82 4.66
C LEU A 31 -7.58 -13.29 5.97
N ALA A 32 -7.19 -13.85 7.11
CA ALA A 32 -7.70 -13.41 8.41
C ALA A 32 -7.40 -11.92 8.66
N ASN A 33 -6.16 -11.48 8.38
CA ASN A 33 -5.76 -10.08 8.58
C ASN A 33 -6.49 -9.14 7.60
N SER A 34 -6.58 -9.53 6.33
CA SER A 34 -7.22 -8.70 5.31
C SER A 34 -8.74 -8.58 5.53
N SER A 35 -9.41 -9.67 5.92
CA SER A 35 -10.84 -9.66 6.27
C SER A 35 -11.07 -8.82 7.52
N PHE A 36 -10.28 -9.02 8.56
CA PHE A 36 -10.38 -8.22 9.80
C PHE A 36 -10.30 -6.72 9.51
N LEU A 37 -9.29 -6.27 8.73
CA LEU A 37 -9.13 -4.85 8.43
C LEU A 37 -10.32 -4.29 7.64
N ARG A 38 -10.84 -5.02 6.63
CA ARG A 38 -12.02 -4.60 5.87
C ARG A 38 -13.24 -4.45 6.78
N GLU A 39 -13.49 -5.45 7.62
CA GLU A 39 -14.62 -5.46 8.56
C GLU A 39 -14.50 -4.34 9.59
N MET A 40 -13.31 -4.13 10.14
CA MET A 40 -13.08 -3.07 11.14
C MET A 40 -13.23 -1.67 10.54
N LEU A 41 -12.72 -1.41 9.34
CA LEU A 41 -12.94 -0.12 8.68
C LEU A 41 -14.43 0.12 8.42
N LYS A 42 -15.17 -0.92 8.00
CA LYS A 42 -16.62 -0.86 7.82
C LYS A 42 -17.35 -0.63 9.16
N TYR A 43 -17.01 -1.40 10.19
CA TYR A 43 -17.60 -1.28 11.52
C TYR A 43 -17.39 0.12 12.13
N LYS A 44 -16.19 0.66 11.97
CA LYS A 44 -15.83 2.01 12.41
C LYS A 44 -16.37 3.11 11.48
N LYS A 45 -17.07 2.75 10.40
CA LYS A 45 -17.65 3.67 9.42
C LYS A 45 -16.61 4.62 8.81
N ALA A 46 -15.39 4.16 8.62
CA ALA A 46 -14.36 4.93 7.95
C ALA A 46 -14.77 5.19 6.50
N PRO A 47 -14.68 6.42 5.98
CA PRO A 47 -14.93 6.69 4.57
C PRO A 47 -13.91 5.95 3.70
N VAL A 48 -14.40 5.16 2.74
CA VAL A 48 -13.59 4.41 1.77
C VAL A 48 -14.09 4.72 0.37
N TYR A 49 -13.19 5.22 -0.48
CA TYR A 49 -13.43 5.50 -1.88
C TYR A 49 -12.68 4.47 -2.73
N LEU A 50 -13.41 3.47 -3.25
CA LEU A 50 -12.88 2.47 -4.18
C LEU A 50 -13.00 2.97 -5.62
N ASN A 51 -12.26 2.32 -6.55
CA ASN A 51 -12.21 2.71 -7.95
C ASN A 51 -11.94 4.22 -8.14
N THR A 52 -11.16 4.79 -7.22
CA THR A 52 -10.94 6.23 -7.13
C THR A 52 -9.44 6.51 -7.13
N LYS A 53 -8.98 7.29 -8.09
CA LYS A 53 -7.57 7.63 -8.29
C LYS A 53 -7.27 9.03 -7.77
N VAL A 54 -6.22 9.17 -6.96
CA VAL A 54 -5.69 10.49 -6.61
C VAL A 54 -4.99 11.09 -7.84
N LYS A 55 -5.41 12.28 -8.23
CA LYS A 55 -4.84 13.04 -9.36
C LYS A 55 -3.83 14.07 -8.88
N GLU A 56 -4.11 14.72 -7.77
CA GLU A 56 -3.30 15.81 -7.25
C GLU A 56 -3.41 15.87 -5.72
N ILE A 57 -2.30 16.22 -5.08
CA ILE A 57 -2.25 16.49 -3.63
C ILE A 57 -2.12 17.99 -3.44
N LEU A 58 -3.07 18.56 -2.72
CA LEU A 58 -3.13 19.98 -2.39
C LEU A 58 -2.69 20.21 -0.93
N LYS A 59 -2.49 21.47 -0.57
CA LYS A 59 -2.15 21.86 0.81
C LYS A 59 -3.24 21.48 1.84
N ASP A 60 -4.50 21.40 1.39
CA ASP A 60 -5.68 21.21 2.24
C ASP A 60 -6.53 20.00 1.82
N GLY A 61 -5.94 19.03 1.12
CA GLY A 61 -6.62 17.83 0.69
C GLY A 61 -6.09 17.23 -0.61
N VAL A 62 -6.93 16.47 -1.28
CA VAL A 62 -6.58 15.81 -2.55
C VAL A 62 -7.68 15.99 -3.58
N ILE A 63 -7.32 16.06 -4.86
CA ILE A 63 -8.22 15.92 -5.99
C ILE A 63 -8.24 14.44 -6.38
N VAL A 64 -9.42 13.87 -6.47
CA VAL A 64 -9.62 12.49 -6.88
C VAL A 64 -10.49 12.41 -8.13
N GLU A 65 -10.30 11.35 -8.89
CA GLU A 65 -11.09 10.99 -10.07
C GLU A 65 -11.71 9.62 -9.83
N THR A 66 -13.02 9.56 -9.94
CA THR A 66 -13.81 8.33 -9.85
C THR A 66 -13.85 7.59 -11.19
N SER A 67 -14.28 6.33 -11.18
CA SER A 67 -14.34 5.48 -12.39
C SER A 67 -15.25 6.02 -13.51
N ASP A 68 -16.21 6.90 -13.18
CA ASP A 68 -17.07 7.59 -14.15
C ASP A 68 -16.47 8.89 -14.68
N GLY A 69 -15.19 9.16 -14.38
CA GLY A 69 -14.43 10.33 -14.85
C GLY A 69 -14.75 11.63 -14.12
N LYS A 70 -15.57 11.60 -13.07
CA LYS A 70 -15.83 12.79 -12.27
C LYS A 70 -14.69 13.07 -11.33
N THR A 71 -14.37 14.34 -11.18
CA THR A 71 -13.37 14.82 -10.23
C THR A 71 -14.04 15.49 -9.04
N GLN A 72 -13.47 15.25 -7.87
CA GLN A 72 -13.90 15.91 -6.63
C GLN A 72 -12.71 16.18 -5.72
N LYS A 73 -12.85 17.17 -4.85
CA LYS A 73 -11.90 17.45 -3.79
C LYS A 73 -12.32 16.75 -2.52
N ILE A 74 -11.38 16.08 -1.86
CA ILE A 74 -11.52 15.53 -0.51
C ILE A 74 -10.58 16.31 0.39
N SER A 75 -11.14 17.03 1.37
CA SER A 75 -10.35 17.83 2.32
C SER A 75 -9.64 16.91 3.32
N ALA A 76 -8.39 17.24 3.64
CA ALA A 76 -7.59 16.55 4.62
C ALA A 76 -6.49 17.46 5.16
N ASP A 77 -6.17 17.31 6.45
CA ASP A 77 -5.07 18.03 7.11
C ASP A 77 -3.71 17.39 6.79
N SER A 78 -3.72 16.11 6.46
CA SER A 78 -2.51 15.33 6.16
C SER A 78 -2.82 14.23 5.15
N VAL A 79 -1.87 13.92 4.29
CA VAL A 79 -1.97 12.86 3.28
C VAL A 79 -0.86 11.84 3.54
N ILE A 80 -1.24 10.56 3.65
CA ILE A 80 -0.33 9.43 3.82
C ILE A 80 -0.34 8.62 2.53
N LEU A 81 0.81 8.51 1.90
CA LEU A 81 0.98 7.72 0.68
C LEU A 81 1.26 6.25 1.04
N SER A 82 0.42 5.37 0.55
CA SER A 82 0.56 3.90 0.64
C SER A 82 0.43 3.26 -0.73
N VAL A 83 1.16 3.79 -1.70
CA VAL A 83 1.05 3.45 -3.13
C VAL A 83 2.00 2.34 -3.57
N GLY A 84 2.65 1.66 -2.63
CA GLY A 84 3.62 0.59 -2.87
C GLY A 84 5.06 1.09 -2.88
N TYR A 85 5.95 0.18 -3.27
CA TYR A 85 7.40 0.39 -3.31
C TYR A 85 7.92 0.03 -4.69
N HIS A 86 9.12 0.50 -5.01
CA HIS A 86 9.90 0.06 -6.15
C HIS A 86 11.30 -0.33 -5.68
N SER A 87 11.92 -1.25 -6.40
CA SER A 87 13.28 -1.67 -6.09
C SER A 87 14.26 -0.53 -6.34
N MET A 88 15.21 -0.35 -5.41
CA MET A 88 16.23 0.68 -5.49
C MET A 88 17.57 0.11 -5.00
N PRO A 89 18.28 -0.65 -5.85
CA PRO A 89 19.57 -1.22 -5.47
C PRO A 89 20.62 -0.11 -5.31
N LEU A 90 21.46 -0.21 -4.29
CA LEU A 90 22.59 0.72 -4.06
C LEU A 90 23.72 0.53 -5.08
N PHE A 91 23.89 -0.71 -5.55
CA PHE A 91 24.90 -1.09 -6.54
C PHE A 91 24.27 -1.96 -7.61
N PRO A 92 24.77 -1.90 -8.86
CA PRO A 92 24.33 -2.81 -9.91
C PRO A 92 24.77 -4.24 -9.60
N GLU A 93 23.99 -5.22 -10.06
CA GLU A 93 24.38 -6.63 -10.00
C GLU A 93 25.67 -6.89 -10.80
N SER A 94 26.54 -7.72 -10.25
CA SER A 94 27.81 -8.10 -10.88
C SER A 94 28.25 -9.48 -10.41
N LYS A 95 29.41 -9.97 -10.91
CA LYS A 95 29.94 -11.27 -10.52
C LYS A 95 30.06 -11.46 -8.99
N ASN A 96 30.35 -10.38 -8.26
CA ASN A 96 30.60 -10.40 -6.80
C ASN A 96 29.52 -9.61 -6.02
N VAL A 97 28.48 -9.11 -6.70
CA VAL A 97 27.37 -8.36 -6.07
C VAL A 97 26.06 -8.99 -6.51
N HIS A 98 25.34 -9.58 -5.56
CA HIS A 98 24.07 -10.25 -5.79
C HIS A 98 22.94 -9.44 -5.17
N LEU A 99 21.92 -9.12 -5.95
CA LEU A 99 20.74 -8.41 -5.48
C LEU A 99 19.75 -9.40 -4.89
N VAL A 100 19.29 -9.14 -3.68
CA VAL A 100 18.30 -9.97 -2.96
C VAL A 100 17.24 -9.10 -2.29
N GLY A 101 16.10 -9.70 -1.96
CA GLY A 101 15.00 -9.00 -1.31
C GLY A 101 14.46 -7.86 -2.15
N ASP A 102 14.11 -6.76 -1.48
CA ASP A 102 13.49 -5.60 -2.13
C ASP A 102 14.47 -4.79 -2.99
N ALA A 103 15.77 -5.02 -2.87
CA ALA A 103 16.76 -4.46 -3.78
C ALA A 103 16.67 -5.06 -5.20
N ASP A 104 16.25 -6.33 -5.31
CA ASP A 104 15.94 -7.00 -6.58
C ASP A 104 14.48 -6.76 -6.96
N HIS A 105 13.54 -7.36 -6.22
CA HIS A 105 12.09 -7.21 -6.45
C HIS A 105 11.35 -7.02 -5.13
N VAL A 106 10.53 -5.99 -5.07
CA VAL A 106 9.66 -5.75 -3.91
C VAL A 106 8.75 -6.94 -3.66
N GLY A 107 8.72 -7.41 -2.41
CA GLY A 107 7.96 -8.58 -2.03
C GLY A 107 7.51 -8.57 -0.58
N ASN A 108 7.38 -9.74 0.01
CA ASN A 108 7.09 -9.96 1.41
C ASN A 108 8.23 -10.76 2.09
N LEU A 109 8.19 -10.88 3.41
CA LEU A 109 9.24 -11.58 4.17
C LEU A 109 9.55 -12.98 3.61
N ARG A 110 8.54 -13.74 3.19
CA ARG A 110 8.75 -15.05 2.60
C ARG A 110 9.57 -14.96 1.30
N THR A 111 9.20 -14.07 0.38
CA THR A 111 9.91 -13.93 -0.90
C THR A 111 11.32 -13.40 -0.71
N VAL A 112 11.54 -12.50 0.23
CA VAL A 112 12.87 -11.97 0.59
C VAL A 112 13.78 -13.10 1.09
N ILE A 113 13.31 -13.90 2.05
CA ILE A 113 14.08 -15.01 2.63
C ILE A 113 14.41 -16.06 1.55
N TRP A 114 13.43 -16.48 0.75
CA TRP A 114 13.65 -17.49 -0.28
C TRP A 114 14.63 -17.03 -1.36
N ARG A 115 14.52 -15.80 -1.83
CA ARG A 115 15.47 -15.25 -2.82
C ARG A 115 16.89 -15.18 -2.26
N ALA A 116 17.06 -14.75 -1.01
CA ALA A 116 18.38 -14.74 -0.37
C ALA A 116 18.95 -16.17 -0.27
N TRP A 117 18.12 -17.14 0.10
CA TRP A 117 18.48 -18.56 0.12
C TRP A 117 18.91 -19.06 -1.26
N ASP A 118 18.11 -18.80 -2.30
CA ASP A 118 18.38 -19.23 -3.67
C ASP A 118 19.71 -18.68 -4.21
N VAL A 119 20.08 -17.47 -3.83
CA VAL A 119 21.39 -16.89 -4.16
C VAL A 119 22.50 -17.59 -3.37
N ALA A 120 22.36 -17.67 -2.05
CA ALA A 120 23.38 -18.25 -1.17
C ALA A 120 23.69 -19.72 -1.52
N MET A 121 22.73 -20.48 -2.00
CA MET A 121 22.91 -21.88 -2.41
C MET A 121 23.62 -22.05 -3.75
N LYS A 122 23.83 -20.98 -4.53
CA LYS A 122 24.51 -20.98 -5.82
C LYS A 122 25.95 -20.41 -5.74
N LEU A 123 26.31 -19.83 -4.61
CA LEU A 123 27.65 -19.33 -4.34
C LEU A 123 28.59 -20.45 -3.85
#